data_e81074c4f31b1d538c3198c6d1219154
#
_entry.id   e81074c4f31b1d538c3198c6d1219154
#
_cell.length_a   1.000
_cell.length_b   1.000
_cell.length_c   1.000
_cell.angle_alpha   90.00
_cell.angle_beta   90.00
_cell.angle_gamma   90.00
#
_symmetry.space_group_name_H-M   'P 1'
#
loop_
_entity.id
_entity.type
_entity.pdbx_description
1 polymer ?
#
loop_
_entity_poly.entity_id
_entity_poly.type
_entity_poly.pdbx_seq_one_letter_code
_entity_poly.pdbx_strand_id
1 'polypeptide(L)'
;MASAAPLPQYYNAIFSFGDSFSDTGNFVIINSGKLPNMPKFPPPYARCSNGRLVIDFLAEALGVPLLPPSANKGTNFSQGANFAVMGATALELKYFRDNNVWSIPPFNTSMKCQLEWFQEVKETVCSSPQECKEFFGKALFVFGEFGGNDYSFAWKAEWSLDKVKTEMVPKVVESMIGGIEAILDEGARHVVVPGNLPAGCIPITLTMYPSEDRSDYDPRTGCLKKFNSVALYHNAMLRIALDQLQRRRPDSRIIYADYYTPYIQFARTPHLYGYKRGALRACCGGGGPYNYNMSSSCGLPGATVCDDPDAHVSWDGIHLTEAPYRFIANTWLKGPYAHPPLASVVRDDMVY
;
A
#
# COMPACT_ATOMS: atom_id res chain seq x y z
N MET A 1 3.98 -8.17 26.66
CA MET A 1 4.67 -6.92 26.24
C MET A 1 3.78 -5.77 26.68
N ALA A 2 4.30 -4.83 27.48
CA ALA A 2 3.51 -3.70 27.96
C ALA A 2 3.08 -2.86 26.76
N SER A 3 1.77 -2.58 26.65
CA SER A 3 1.22 -1.60 25.73
C SER A 3 1.89 -0.26 26.05
N ALA A 4 2.61 0.30 25.08
CA ALA A 4 3.08 1.67 25.21
C ALA A 4 1.86 2.58 25.37
N ALA A 5 1.93 3.56 26.28
CA ALA A 5 0.89 4.56 26.41
C ALA A 5 0.65 5.19 25.01
N PRO A 6 -0.61 5.43 24.65
CA PRO A 6 -0.93 6.06 23.38
C PRO A 6 -0.23 7.42 23.31
N LEU A 7 0.30 7.77 22.13
CA LEU A 7 0.80 9.11 21.87
C LEU A 7 -0.36 10.09 22.11
N PRO A 8 -0.12 11.28 22.67
CA PRO A 8 -1.17 12.29 22.76
C PRO A 8 -1.74 12.51 21.36
N GLN A 9 -3.08 12.65 21.26
CA GLN A 9 -3.77 12.80 19.97
C GLN A 9 -3.29 14.08 19.29
N TYR A 10 -2.35 13.91 18.40
CA TYR A 10 -1.76 15.01 17.62
C TYR A 10 -2.54 15.29 16.34
N TYR A 11 -2.97 14.22 15.66
CA TYR A 11 -3.77 14.33 14.45
C TYR A 11 -5.27 14.27 14.76
N ASN A 12 -6.04 15.16 14.12
CA ASN A 12 -7.51 15.15 14.21
C ASN A 12 -8.14 14.09 13.28
N ALA A 13 -7.45 13.73 12.19
CA ALA A 13 -7.94 12.81 11.17
C ALA A 13 -6.78 12.12 10.43
N ILE A 14 -7.08 11.01 9.76
CA ILE A 14 -6.17 10.36 8.82
C ILE A 14 -6.89 10.18 7.48
N PHE A 15 -6.24 10.56 6.37
CA PHE A 15 -6.72 10.33 5.01
C PHE A 15 -5.76 9.39 4.29
N SER A 16 -6.26 8.26 3.78
CA SER A 16 -5.44 7.22 3.17
C SER A 16 -5.82 7.00 1.71
N PHE A 17 -4.81 6.98 0.84
CA PHE A 17 -4.89 6.66 -0.58
C PHE A 17 -4.03 5.44 -0.86
N GLY A 18 -4.26 4.74 -1.95
CA GLY A 18 -3.44 3.61 -2.33
C GLY A 18 -4.23 2.50 -3.03
N ASP A 19 -3.71 1.32 -2.89
CA ASP A 19 -4.28 0.13 -3.48
C ASP A 19 -4.75 -0.91 -2.42
N SER A 20 -4.64 -2.20 -2.75
CA SER A 20 -5.07 -3.29 -1.86
C SER A 20 -4.28 -3.39 -0.55
N PHE A 21 -3.08 -2.82 -0.47
CA PHE A 21 -2.28 -2.77 0.76
C PHE A 21 -2.83 -1.79 1.80
N SER A 22 -3.75 -0.92 1.39
CA SER A 22 -4.39 0.09 2.24
C SER A 22 -5.92 0.07 2.20
N ASP A 23 -6.56 -0.71 1.30
CA ASP A 23 -8.03 -0.75 1.11
C ASP A 23 -8.75 -1.29 2.34
N THR A 24 -9.57 -0.46 2.99
CA THR A 24 -10.36 -0.81 4.17
C THR A 24 -11.79 -1.28 3.85
N GLY A 25 -12.11 -1.50 2.56
CA GLY A 25 -13.40 -2.06 2.13
C GLY A 25 -14.02 -1.36 0.91
N ASN A 26 -13.38 -0.38 0.30
CA ASN A 26 -13.89 0.29 -0.89
C ASN A 26 -14.14 -0.70 -2.03
N PHE A 27 -13.20 -1.61 -2.29
CA PHE A 27 -13.35 -2.61 -3.34
C PHE A 27 -14.62 -3.46 -3.17
N VAL A 28 -14.89 -3.91 -1.95
CA VAL A 28 -16.08 -4.72 -1.63
C VAL A 28 -17.35 -3.94 -1.86
N ILE A 29 -17.41 -2.69 -1.42
CA ILE A 29 -18.59 -1.81 -1.56
C ILE A 29 -18.84 -1.48 -3.03
N ILE A 30 -17.81 -1.04 -3.77
CA ILE A 30 -17.94 -0.61 -5.18
C ILE A 30 -18.36 -1.77 -6.08
N ASN A 31 -17.91 -2.99 -5.76
CA ASN A 31 -18.14 -4.19 -6.57
C ASN A 31 -19.23 -5.09 -6.01
N SER A 32 -19.94 -4.68 -4.96
CA SER A 32 -21.04 -5.46 -4.39
C SER A 32 -22.09 -5.80 -5.45
N GLY A 33 -22.29 -7.10 -5.66
CA GLY A 33 -23.23 -7.64 -6.67
C GLY A 33 -22.77 -7.55 -8.14
N LYS A 34 -21.57 -7.00 -8.43
CA LYS A 34 -21.07 -6.85 -9.81
C LYS A 34 -20.12 -7.98 -10.23
N LEU A 35 -19.46 -8.62 -9.27
CA LEU A 35 -18.52 -9.70 -9.53
C LEU A 35 -19.06 -11.01 -8.96
N PRO A 36 -19.39 -12.01 -9.80
CA PRO A 36 -20.03 -13.25 -9.35
C PRO A 36 -19.12 -14.12 -8.46
N ASN A 37 -17.82 -13.96 -8.55
CA ASN A 37 -16.83 -14.75 -7.83
C ASN A 37 -15.86 -13.83 -7.03
N MET A 38 -16.40 -12.85 -6.34
CA MET A 38 -15.59 -12.00 -5.48
C MET A 38 -14.92 -12.83 -4.38
N PRO A 39 -13.60 -12.68 -4.15
CA PRO A 39 -12.93 -13.36 -3.04
C PRO A 39 -13.67 -13.07 -1.73
N LYS A 40 -13.86 -14.10 -0.90
CA LYS A 40 -14.41 -13.91 0.45
C LYS A 40 -13.31 -13.34 1.33
N PHE A 41 -13.40 -12.05 1.61
CA PHE A 41 -12.50 -11.42 2.58
C PHE A 41 -12.87 -11.88 3.99
N PRO A 42 -11.90 -12.15 4.87
CA PRO A 42 -12.19 -12.51 6.26
C PRO A 42 -12.99 -11.39 6.94
N PRO A 43 -14.16 -11.72 7.56
CA PRO A 43 -14.82 -10.75 8.41
C PRO A 43 -13.93 -10.40 9.62
N PRO A 44 -14.06 -9.19 10.23
CA PRO A 44 -15.04 -8.15 9.89
C PRO A 44 -14.48 -7.09 8.92
N TYR A 45 -13.26 -7.27 8.40
CA TYR A 45 -12.46 -6.14 7.95
C TYR A 45 -12.56 -5.81 6.45
N ALA A 46 -13.04 -6.71 5.59
CA ALA A 46 -13.05 -6.53 4.12
C ALA A 46 -11.70 -6.06 3.54
N ARG A 47 -10.59 -6.58 4.09
CA ARG A 47 -9.21 -6.26 3.73
C ARG A 47 -8.56 -7.44 3.00
N CYS A 48 -7.59 -7.14 2.12
CA CYS A 48 -6.77 -8.17 1.48
C CYS A 48 -5.72 -8.74 2.45
N SER A 49 -6.17 -9.27 3.58
CA SER A 49 -5.33 -9.84 4.64
C SER A 49 -6.17 -10.76 5.54
N ASN A 50 -5.54 -11.49 6.44
CA ASN A 50 -6.25 -12.20 7.52
C ASN A 50 -6.66 -11.26 8.68
N GLY A 51 -6.31 -9.96 8.60
CA GLY A 51 -6.61 -9.00 9.65
C GLY A 51 -6.31 -7.56 9.23
N ARG A 52 -5.73 -6.78 10.15
CA ARG A 52 -5.44 -5.36 10.01
C ARG A 52 -4.29 -5.09 9.04
N LEU A 53 -4.36 -3.94 8.38
CA LEU A 53 -3.33 -3.38 7.50
C LEU A 53 -2.45 -2.37 8.25
N VAL A 54 -1.38 -1.87 7.62
CA VAL A 54 -0.54 -0.82 8.21
C VAL A 54 -1.37 0.38 8.63
N ILE A 55 -2.31 0.82 7.80
CA ILE A 55 -3.14 1.98 8.07
C ILE A 55 -3.99 1.83 9.35
N ASP A 56 -4.46 0.63 9.65
CA ASP A 56 -5.23 0.35 10.87
C ASP A 56 -4.36 0.48 12.12
N PHE A 57 -3.13 -0.05 12.06
CA PHE A 57 -2.17 0.07 13.16
C PHE A 57 -1.71 1.51 13.37
N LEU A 58 -1.58 2.30 12.28
CA LEU A 58 -1.30 3.73 12.41
C LEU A 58 -2.46 4.47 13.07
N ALA A 59 -3.71 4.19 12.66
CA ALA A 59 -4.90 4.78 13.27
C ALA A 59 -4.97 4.47 14.77
N GLU A 60 -4.81 3.20 15.16
CA GLU A 60 -4.79 2.78 16.57
C GLU A 60 -3.68 3.48 17.36
N ALA A 61 -2.45 3.55 16.83
CA ALA A 61 -1.31 4.15 17.51
C ALA A 61 -1.45 5.68 17.69
N LEU A 62 -2.13 6.33 16.78
CA LEU A 62 -2.36 7.78 16.78
C LEU A 62 -3.68 8.18 17.47
N GLY A 63 -4.45 7.22 17.98
CA GLY A 63 -5.70 7.47 18.71
C GLY A 63 -6.85 7.93 17.79
N VAL A 64 -6.80 7.59 16.50
CA VAL A 64 -7.85 7.87 15.52
C VAL A 64 -8.62 6.57 15.27
N PRO A 65 -9.96 6.60 15.08
CA PRO A 65 -10.72 5.40 14.71
C PRO A 65 -10.21 4.73 13.44
N LEU A 66 -10.50 3.43 13.28
CA LEU A 66 -10.22 2.73 12.02
C LEU A 66 -10.93 3.47 10.87
N LEU A 67 -10.21 3.71 9.78
CA LEU A 67 -10.69 4.55 8.70
C LEU A 67 -11.86 3.91 7.95
N PRO A 68 -13.00 4.59 7.85
CA PRO A 68 -14.09 4.11 7.02
C PRO A 68 -13.71 4.22 5.54
N PRO A 69 -14.14 3.26 4.69
CA PRO A 69 -14.01 3.37 3.24
C PRO A 69 -14.86 4.53 2.72
N SER A 70 -14.32 5.35 1.83
CA SER A 70 -14.99 6.54 1.27
C SER A 70 -16.26 6.20 0.46
N ALA A 71 -16.32 4.98 -0.07
CA ALA A 71 -17.50 4.48 -0.76
C ALA A 71 -18.70 4.21 0.17
N ASN A 72 -18.51 4.18 1.49
CA ASN A 72 -19.59 3.99 2.47
C ASN A 72 -20.35 5.31 2.68
N LYS A 73 -21.30 5.58 1.79
CA LYS A 73 -22.09 6.83 1.82
C LYS A 73 -22.85 6.97 3.13
N GLY A 74 -22.90 8.21 3.63
CA GLY A 74 -23.55 8.54 4.92
C GLY A 74 -22.67 8.32 6.16
N THR A 75 -21.43 7.92 6.01
CA THR A 75 -20.46 7.85 7.10
C THR A 75 -19.97 9.25 7.48
N ASN A 76 -19.69 9.46 8.77
CA ASN A 76 -19.02 10.67 9.24
C ASN A 76 -17.51 10.55 9.00
N PHE A 77 -16.95 11.45 8.17
CA PHE A 77 -15.55 11.50 7.82
C PHE A 77 -14.73 12.53 8.60
N SER A 78 -15.27 13.10 9.67
CA SER A 78 -14.60 14.14 10.48
C SER A 78 -13.28 13.67 11.13
N GLN A 79 -13.05 12.36 11.26
CA GLN A 79 -11.79 11.78 11.73
C GLN A 79 -11.03 11.06 10.64
N GLY A 80 -11.39 11.24 9.37
CA GLY A 80 -10.68 10.71 8.20
C GLY A 80 -11.48 9.74 7.35
N ALA A 81 -10.86 9.35 6.24
CA ALA A 81 -11.43 8.44 5.26
C ALA A 81 -10.33 7.63 4.57
N ASN A 82 -10.69 6.47 4.06
CA ASN A 82 -9.85 5.65 3.21
C ASN A 82 -10.36 5.68 1.77
N PHE A 83 -9.53 6.08 0.82
CA PHE A 83 -9.83 6.13 -0.61
C PHE A 83 -9.18 4.99 -1.39
N ALA A 84 -8.26 4.25 -0.75
CA ALA A 84 -7.55 3.14 -1.37
C ALA A 84 -8.51 2.06 -1.90
N VAL A 85 -8.19 1.49 -3.05
CA VAL A 85 -9.00 0.43 -3.67
C VAL A 85 -8.10 -0.68 -4.21
N MET A 86 -8.45 -1.93 -3.95
CA MET A 86 -7.76 -3.08 -4.52
C MET A 86 -7.63 -2.97 -6.04
N GLY A 87 -6.40 -3.16 -6.55
CA GLY A 87 -6.10 -3.06 -7.98
C GLY A 87 -5.90 -1.64 -8.51
N ALA A 88 -5.97 -0.62 -7.65
CA ALA A 88 -5.76 0.78 -8.06
C ALA A 88 -4.35 1.01 -8.62
N THR A 89 -4.27 1.93 -9.57
CA THR A 89 -3.05 2.32 -10.27
C THR A 89 -2.73 3.80 -10.04
N ALA A 90 -1.45 4.16 -10.13
CA ALA A 90 -1.04 5.57 -10.17
C ALA A 90 -1.49 6.22 -11.48
N LEU A 91 -1.39 5.48 -12.59
CA LEU A 91 -1.74 5.97 -13.91
C LEU A 91 -3.23 5.74 -14.21
N GLU A 92 -3.80 6.64 -15.00
CA GLU A 92 -5.20 6.54 -15.43
C GLU A 92 -5.41 5.39 -16.43
N LEU A 93 -6.62 4.84 -16.46
CA LEU A 93 -7.03 3.76 -17.37
C LEU A 93 -6.71 4.08 -18.84
N LYS A 94 -6.78 5.37 -19.23
CA LYS A 94 -6.44 5.83 -20.59
C LYS A 94 -4.99 5.49 -20.96
N TYR A 95 -4.04 5.66 -20.03
CA TYR A 95 -2.63 5.32 -20.28
C TYR A 95 -2.46 3.86 -20.69
N PHE A 96 -3.09 2.95 -19.98
CA PHE A 96 -2.99 1.51 -20.24
C PHE A 96 -3.60 1.14 -21.60
N ARG A 97 -4.76 1.72 -21.94
CA ARG A 97 -5.41 1.51 -23.24
C ARG A 97 -4.55 2.01 -24.39
N ASP A 98 -4.04 3.23 -24.30
CA ASP A 98 -3.20 3.86 -25.33
C ASP A 98 -1.89 3.09 -25.56
N ASN A 99 -1.44 2.33 -24.56
CA ASN A 99 -0.21 1.54 -24.60
C ASN A 99 -0.45 0.03 -24.77
N ASN A 100 -1.68 -0.39 -25.12
CA ASN A 100 -2.07 -1.78 -25.33
C ASN A 100 -1.84 -2.71 -24.10
N VAL A 101 -1.94 -2.16 -22.89
CA VAL A 101 -1.94 -2.96 -21.66
C VAL A 101 -3.37 -3.41 -21.37
N TRP A 102 -3.69 -4.62 -21.79
CA TRP A 102 -5.04 -5.19 -21.78
C TRP A 102 -5.45 -5.85 -20.45
N SER A 103 -4.51 -6.07 -19.55
CA SER A 103 -4.73 -6.84 -18.31
C SER A 103 -5.16 -5.98 -17.11
N ILE A 104 -5.64 -4.76 -17.37
CA ILE A 104 -6.11 -3.82 -16.35
C ILE A 104 -7.47 -4.22 -15.77
N PRO A 105 -7.82 -3.78 -14.54
CA PRO A 105 -9.16 -3.95 -14.00
C PRO A 105 -10.23 -3.32 -14.90
N PRO A 106 -11.44 -3.89 -14.94
CA PRO A 106 -12.53 -3.39 -15.77
C PRO A 106 -13.15 -2.07 -15.26
N PHE A 107 -12.70 -1.56 -14.13
CA PHE A 107 -13.23 -0.35 -13.48
C PHE A 107 -12.11 0.67 -13.23
N ASN A 108 -12.46 1.94 -13.30
CA ASN A 108 -11.51 3.03 -13.05
C ASN A 108 -11.44 3.31 -11.54
N THR A 109 -10.32 2.98 -10.93
CA THR A 109 -10.02 3.22 -9.52
C THR A 109 -8.61 3.78 -9.35
N SER A 110 -8.13 4.52 -10.36
CA SER A 110 -6.82 5.15 -10.34
C SER A 110 -6.68 6.17 -9.20
N MET A 111 -5.45 6.54 -8.90
CA MET A 111 -5.12 7.60 -7.94
C MET A 111 -5.91 8.90 -8.21
N LYS A 112 -6.09 9.28 -9.48
CA LYS A 112 -6.90 10.45 -9.85
C LYS A 112 -8.35 10.30 -9.39
N CYS A 113 -8.96 9.13 -9.59
CA CYS A 113 -10.31 8.85 -9.12
C CYS A 113 -10.41 8.94 -7.60
N GLN A 114 -9.39 8.48 -6.86
CA GLN A 114 -9.34 8.62 -5.41
C GLN A 114 -9.23 10.08 -4.96
N LEU A 115 -8.50 10.92 -5.70
CA LEU A 115 -8.44 12.36 -5.46
C LEU A 115 -9.80 13.05 -5.73
N GLU A 116 -10.56 12.58 -6.73
CA GLU A 116 -11.94 13.05 -6.98
C GLU A 116 -12.84 12.69 -5.78
N TRP A 117 -12.77 11.47 -5.26
CA TRP A 117 -13.52 11.08 -4.05
C TRP A 117 -13.07 11.86 -2.80
N PHE A 118 -11.80 12.23 -2.71
CA PHE A 118 -11.31 13.09 -1.65
C PHE A 118 -11.98 14.48 -1.70
N GLN A 119 -12.20 15.05 -2.89
CA GLN A 119 -12.93 16.31 -3.03
C GLN A 119 -14.38 16.17 -2.55
N GLU A 120 -15.07 15.06 -2.85
CA GLU A 120 -16.42 14.80 -2.33
C GLU A 120 -16.43 14.73 -0.79
N VAL A 121 -15.46 14.05 -0.18
CA VAL A 121 -15.35 13.97 1.29
C VAL A 121 -14.97 15.31 1.90
N LYS A 122 -14.10 16.09 1.27
CA LYS A 122 -13.72 17.44 1.69
C LYS A 122 -14.93 18.33 1.92
N GLU A 123 -15.92 18.32 1.02
CA GLU A 123 -17.18 19.09 1.15
C GLU A 123 -17.99 18.73 2.39
N THR A 124 -17.75 17.55 2.98
CA THR A 124 -18.44 17.08 4.20
C THR A 124 -17.74 17.45 5.50
N VAL A 125 -16.46 17.84 5.44
CA VAL A 125 -15.63 18.06 6.65
C VAL A 125 -15.18 19.51 6.83
N CYS A 126 -15.28 20.35 5.79
CA CYS A 126 -14.98 21.78 5.87
C CYS A 126 -15.78 22.58 4.85
N SER A 127 -16.12 23.84 5.19
CA SER A 127 -17.09 24.68 4.45
C SER A 127 -16.43 25.84 3.69
N SER A 128 -15.16 26.13 3.98
CA SER A 128 -14.42 27.22 3.34
C SER A 128 -12.96 26.83 3.09
N PRO A 129 -12.28 27.45 2.10
CA PRO A 129 -10.87 27.16 1.85
C PRO A 129 -9.96 27.33 3.08
N GLN A 130 -10.26 28.33 3.92
CA GLN A 130 -9.49 28.57 5.14
C GLN A 130 -9.70 27.45 6.17
N GLU A 131 -10.97 27.09 6.41
CA GLU A 131 -11.33 26.00 7.31
C GLU A 131 -10.72 24.66 6.85
N CYS A 132 -10.74 24.38 5.55
CA CYS A 132 -10.13 23.19 4.98
C CYS A 132 -8.62 23.15 5.23
N LYS A 133 -7.91 24.27 5.01
CA LYS A 133 -6.47 24.35 5.29
C LYS A 133 -6.14 24.14 6.78
N GLU A 134 -6.95 24.68 7.68
CA GLU A 134 -6.77 24.47 9.11
C GLU A 134 -7.06 23.02 9.53
N PHE A 135 -8.10 22.42 8.97
CA PHE A 135 -8.49 21.04 9.24
C PHE A 135 -7.45 20.05 8.70
N PHE A 136 -7.08 20.15 7.42
CA PHE A 136 -6.12 19.25 6.78
C PHE A 136 -4.68 19.48 7.26
N GLY A 137 -4.36 20.69 7.72
CA GLY A 137 -3.07 20.99 8.34
C GLY A 137 -2.81 20.22 9.64
N LYS A 138 -3.86 19.73 10.29
CA LYS A 138 -3.80 18.90 11.49
C LYS A 138 -4.11 17.41 11.21
N ALA A 139 -4.24 17.03 9.94
CA ALA A 139 -4.49 15.65 9.54
C ALA A 139 -3.20 14.98 9.05
N LEU A 140 -3.15 13.66 9.19
CA LEU A 140 -2.13 12.82 8.55
C LEU A 140 -2.66 12.30 7.23
N PHE A 141 -1.86 12.44 6.18
CA PHE A 141 -2.11 11.82 4.88
C PHE A 141 -1.18 10.64 4.67
N VAL A 142 -1.71 9.47 4.30
CA VAL A 142 -0.94 8.30 3.87
C VAL A 142 -1.23 8.12 2.38
N PHE A 143 -0.22 8.38 1.53
CA PHE A 143 -0.40 8.46 0.08
C PHE A 143 0.36 7.36 -0.65
N GLY A 144 -0.31 6.25 -0.85
CA GLY A 144 0.23 5.05 -1.50
C GLY A 144 0.10 3.79 -0.63
N GLU A 145 0.69 2.62 -1.00
CA GLU A 145 1.62 2.55 -2.11
C GLU A 145 0.87 2.61 -3.45
N PHE A 146 1.59 3.04 -4.49
CA PHE A 146 1.15 3.04 -5.87
C PHE A 146 2.29 2.55 -6.78
N GLY A 147 1.94 1.99 -7.93
CA GLY A 147 2.88 1.51 -8.94
C GLY A 147 2.98 -0.01 -9.02
N GLY A 148 2.79 -0.73 -7.91
CA GLY A 148 2.81 -2.20 -7.90
C GLY A 148 1.84 -2.80 -8.92
N ASN A 149 0.60 -2.31 -8.95
CA ASN A 149 -0.41 -2.73 -9.92
C ASN A 149 -0.08 -2.26 -11.34
N ASP A 150 0.39 -1.02 -11.51
CA ASP A 150 0.80 -0.50 -12.81
C ASP A 150 1.79 -1.43 -13.49
N TYR A 151 2.85 -1.81 -12.76
CA TYR A 151 3.89 -2.70 -13.28
C TYR A 151 3.39 -4.11 -13.51
N SER A 152 2.57 -4.66 -12.59
CA SER A 152 2.05 -6.02 -12.71
C SER A 152 1.14 -6.17 -13.92
N PHE A 153 0.34 -5.17 -14.25
CA PHE A 153 -0.50 -5.17 -15.45
C PHE A 153 0.33 -5.08 -16.73
N ALA A 154 1.39 -4.26 -16.73
CA ALA A 154 2.32 -4.19 -17.86
C ALA A 154 3.05 -5.52 -18.08
N TRP A 155 3.52 -6.18 -17.01
CA TRP A 155 4.14 -7.51 -17.12
C TRP A 155 3.19 -8.56 -17.66
N LYS A 156 1.93 -8.58 -17.21
CA LYS A 156 0.89 -9.47 -17.76
C LYS A 156 0.59 -9.19 -19.24
N ALA A 157 0.79 -7.96 -19.69
CA ALA A 157 0.71 -7.56 -21.09
C ALA A 157 2.07 -7.70 -21.83
N GLU A 158 2.97 -8.52 -21.28
CA GLU A 158 4.25 -8.92 -21.85
C GLU A 158 5.26 -7.77 -22.10
N TRP A 159 5.09 -6.65 -21.37
CA TRP A 159 6.13 -5.63 -21.38
C TRP A 159 7.39 -6.15 -20.71
N SER A 160 8.54 -5.89 -21.35
CA SER A 160 9.83 -6.21 -20.74
C SER A 160 10.04 -5.39 -19.45
N LEU A 161 10.83 -5.95 -18.51
CA LEU A 161 11.18 -5.25 -17.28
C LEU A 161 11.92 -3.93 -17.56
N ASP A 162 12.75 -3.89 -18.60
CA ASP A 162 13.46 -2.67 -18.99
C ASP A 162 12.50 -1.62 -19.52
N LYS A 163 11.51 -1.99 -20.34
CA LYS A 163 10.47 -1.08 -20.80
C LYS A 163 9.67 -0.52 -19.64
N VAL A 164 9.27 -1.35 -18.67
CA VAL A 164 8.59 -0.90 -17.46
C VAL A 164 9.45 0.11 -16.70
N LYS A 165 10.74 -0.18 -16.50
CA LYS A 165 11.66 0.73 -15.79
C LYS A 165 11.84 2.07 -16.49
N THR A 166 12.04 2.05 -17.81
CA THR A 166 12.42 3.25 -18.56
C THR A 166 11.24 4.12 -18.98
N GLU A 167 10.08 3.53 -19.23
CA GLU A 167 8.92 4.24 -19.75
C GLU A 167 7.79 4.43 -18.72
N MET A 168 7.52 3.43 -17.85
CA MET A 168 6.38 3.49 -16.94
C MET A 168 6.75 4.04 -15.56
N VAL A 169 7.85 3.58 -14.96
CA VAL A 169 8.26 4.02 -13.62
C VAL A 169 8.36 5.55 -13.51
N PRO A 170 9.00 6.28 -14.46
CA PRO A 170 9.04 7.74 -14.39
C PRO A 170 7.65 8.39 -14.37
N LYS A 171 6.72 7.88 -15.18
CA LYS A 171 5.34 8.40 -15.25
C LYS A 171 4.53 8.11 -13.99
N VAL A 172 4.74 6.93 -13.39
CA VAL A 172 4.12 6.57 -12.11
C VAL A 172 4.60 7.53 -11.02
N VAL A 173 5.91 7.75 -10.90
CA VAL A 173 6.47 8.66 -9.90
C VAL A 173 5.99 10.11 -10.14
N GLU A 174 6.01 10.59 -11.40
CA GLU A 174 5.49 11.91 -11.75
C GLU A 174 4.00 12.06 -11.34
N SER A 175 3.17 11.06 -11.65
CA SER A 175 1.76 11.03 -11.26
C SER A 175 1.59 11.09 -9.74
N MET A 176 2.38 10.30 -8.98
CA MET A 176 2.34 10.32 -7.52
C MET A 176 2.71 11.69 -6.95
N ILE A 177 3.76 12.33 -7.48
CA ILE A 177 4.15 13.68 -7.04
C ILE A 177 3.04 14.68 -7.30
N GLY A 178 2.41 14.65 -8.49
CA GLY A 178 1.26 15.51 -8.82
C GLY A 178 0.08 15.29 -7.85
N GLY A 179 -0.19 14.05 -7.48
CA GLY A 179 -1.24 13.74 -6.49
C GLY A 179 -0.90 14.25 -5.09
N ILE A 180 0.36 14.16 -4.67
CA ILE A 180 0.81 14.71 -3.39
C ILE A 180 0.74 16.24 -3.42
N GLU A 181 1.15 16.89 -4.50
CA GLU A 181 1.02 18.35 -4.63
C GLU A 181 -0.45 18.78 -4.52
N ALA A 182 -1.37 18.04 -5.13
CA ALA A 182 -2.80 18.34 -5.05
C ALA A 182 -3.33 18.32 -3.60
N ILE A 183 -2.96 17.35 -2.77
CA ILE A 183 -3.37 17.32 -1.35
C ILE A 183 -2.66 18.39 -0.51
N LEU A 184 -1.41 18.72 -0.83
CA LEU A 184 -0.69 19.82 -0.18
C LEU A 184 -1.34 21.19 -0.47
N ASP A 185 -1.83 21.40 -1.68
CA ASP A 185 -2.53 22.62 -2.07
C ASP A 185 -3.88 22.77 -1.33
N GLU A 186 -4.50 21.64 -0.95
CA GLU A 186 -5.70 21.62 -0.11
C GLU A 186 -5.41 21.85 1.38
N GLY A 187 -4.15 21.93 1.77
CA GLY A 187 -3.73 22.27 3.14
C GLY A 187 -3.08 21.12 3.92
N ALA A 188 -2.87 19.95 3.32
CA ALA A 188 -2.12 18.89 3.96
C ALA A 188 -0.71 19.37 4.34
N ARG A 189 -0.24 19.00 5.54
CA ARG A 189 1.12 19.32 6.00
C ARG A 189 1.95 18.08 6.32
N HIS A 190 1.32 16.98 6.67
CA HIS A 190 1.96 15.73 7.06
C HIS A 190 1.58 14.63 6.09
N VAL A 191 2.52 14.17 5.27
CA VAL A 191 2.29 13.17 4.24
C VAL A 191 3.29 12.03 4.37
N VAL A 192 2.81 10.81 4.59
CA VAL A 192 3.59 9.57 4.55
C VAL A 192 3.42 8.94 3.19
N VAL A 193 4.52 8.65 2.51
CA VAL A 193 4.53 8.09 1.16
C VAL A 193 5.26 6.75 1.16
N PRO A 194 4.52 5.64 1.12
CA PRO A 194 5.10 4.31 1.03
C PRO A 194 5.78 4.06 -0.32
N GLY A 195 6.95 3.42 -0.27
CA GLY A 195 7.59 2.84 -1.45
C GLY A 195 7.05 1.45 -1.79
N ASN A 196 7.42 0.92 -2.95
CA ASN A 196 6.99 -0.41 -3.41
C ASN A 196 7.70 -1.55 -2.66
N LEU A 197 6.99 -2.66 -2.50
CA LEU A 197 7.50 -3.92 -1.97
C LEU A 197 8.43 -4.61 -3.00
N PRO A 198 9.27 -5.59 -2.56
CA PRO A 198 10.12 -6.37 -3.44
C PRO A 198 9.30 -7.34 -4.29
N ALA A 199 8.83 -6.90 -5.46
CA ALA A 199 7.93 -7.65 -6.34
C ALA A 199 8.42 -9.07 -6.67
N GLY A 200 9.73 -9.28 -6.78
CA GLY A 200 10.34 -10.59 -7.03
C GLY A 200 10.29 -11.55 -5.85
N CYS A 201 9.87 -11.12 -4.66
CA CYS A 201 9.67 -11.97 -3.49
C CYS A 201 8.20 -12.39 -3.30
N ILE A 202 7.29 -11.81 -4.07
CA ILE A 202 5.85 -12.04 -3.92
C ILE A 202 5.48 -13.37 -4.59
N PRO A 203 4.75 -14.27 -3.91
CA PRO A 203 4.40 -15.61 -4.42
C PRO A 203 3.78 -15.65 -5.82
N ILE A 204 2.89 -14.70 -6.15
CA ILE A 204 2.32 -14.59 -7.50
C ILE A 204 3.42 -14.39 -8.55
N THR A 205 4.38 -13.49 -8.31
CA THR A 205 5.47 -13.22 -9.25
C THR A 205 6.37 -14.43 -9.44
N LEU A 206 6.73 -15.10 -8.33
CA LEU A 206 7.53 -16.32 -8.34
C LEU A 206 6.83 -17.48 -9.07
N THR A 207 5.49 -17.53 -9.01
CA THR A 207 4.69 -18.56 -9.69
C THR A 207 4.51 -18.26 -11.18
N MET A 208 4.26 -16.99 -11.54
CA MET A 208 3.94 -16.63 -12.92
C MET A 208 5.16 -16.43 -13.81
N TYR A 209 6.31 -16.10 -13.23
CA TYR A 209 7.54 -15.78 -13.95
C TYR A 209 8.74 -16.60 -13.47
N PRO A 210 8.61 -17.94 -13.35
CA PRO A 210 9.73 -18.77 -12.91
C PRO A 210 10.87 -18.68 -13.92
N SER A 211 12.11 -18.77 -13.44
CA SER A 211 13.30 -18.89 -14.28
C SER A 211 13.95 -20.26 -14.07
N GLU A 212 14.42 -20.86 -15.15
CA GLU A 212 15.24 -22.08 -15.09
C GLU A 212 16.68 -21.77 -14.65
N ASP A 213 17.13 -20.53 -14.86
CA ASP A 213 18.43 -20.06 -14.40
C ASP A 213 18.37 -19.69 -12.91
N ARG A 214 19.01 -20.52 -12.08
CA ARG A 214 19.13 -20.25 -10.65
C ARG A 214 19.84 -18.94 -10.33
N SER A 215 20.66 -18.43 -11.25
CA SER A 215 21.34 -17.16 -11.07
C SER A 215 20.39 -15.96 -11.12
N ASP A 216 19.16 -16.11 -11.64
CA ASP A 216 18.12 -15.07 -11.61
C ASP A 216 17.54 -14.85 -10.19
N TYR A 217 17.71 -15.83 -9.32
CA TYR A 217 17.25 -15.73 -7.94
C TYR A 217 18.37 -15.21 -7.02
N ASP A 218 17.99 -14.43 -6.02
CA ASP A 218 18.88 -14.07 -4.93
C ASP A 218 19.12 -15.31 -4.04
N PRO A 219 20.38 -15.75 -3.83
CA PRO A 219 20.65 -17.00 -3.12
C PRO A 219 20.31 -16.96 -1.63
N ARG A 220 20.09 -15.76 -1.04
CA ARG A 220 19.77 -15.59 0.39
C ARG A 220 18.27 -15.53 0.64
N THR A 221 17.51 -15.03 -0.33
CA THR A 221 16.08 -14.80 -0.17
C THR A 221 15.21 -15.70 -1.05
N GLY A 222 15.77 -16.24 -2.15
CA GLY A 222 15.01 -16.95 -3.17
C GLY A 222 14.14 -16.05 -4.06
N CYS A 223 14.29 -14.74 -3.96
CA CYS A 223 13.51 -13.76 -4.72
C CYS A 223 14.08 -13.55 -6.13
N LEU A 224 13.23 -13.28 -7.12
CA LEU A 224 13.63 -12.93 -8.48
C LEU A 224 14.26 -11.54 -8.52
N LYS A 225 15.57 -11.47 -8.79
CA LYS A 225 16.38 -10.23 -8.77
C LYS A 225 15.88 -9.18 -9.75
N LYS A 226 15.52 -9.59 -10.96
CA LYS A 226 15.10 -8.68 -12.04
C LYS A 226 13.81 -7.92 -11.65
N PHE A 227 12.82 -8.59 -11.06
CA PHE A 227 11.59 -7.95 -10.59
C PHE A 227 11.85 -7.03 -9.40
N ASN A 228 12.69 -7.44 -8.47
CA ASN A 228 13.13 -6.58 -7.37
C ASN A 228 13.84 -5.30 -7.86
N SER A 229 14.58 -5.38 -9.00
CA SER A 229 15.25 -4.21 -9.57
C SER A 229 14.27 -3.11 -10.03
N VAL A 230 13.05 -3.47 -10.44
CA VAL A 230 12.01 -2.49 -10.79
C VAL A 230 11.54 -1.74 -9.54
N ALA A 231 11.23 -2.45 -8.46
CA ALA A 231 10.84 -1.83 -7.20
C ALA A 231 11.94 -0.95 -6.61
N LEU A 232 13.20 -1.40 -6.66
CA LEU A 232 14.35 -0.60 -6.22
C LEU A 232 14.50 0.68 -7.04
N TYR A 233 14.33 0.59 -8.36
CA TYR A 233 14.40 1.76 -9.25
C TYR A 233 13.26 2.75 -8.97
N HIS A 234 12.03 2.24 -8.84
CA HIS A 234 10.89 3.05 -8.43
C HIS A 234 11.16 3.78 -7.10
N ASN A 235 11.56 3.03 -6.07
CA ASN A 235 11.81 3.59 -4.74
C ASN A 235 12.92 4.64 -4.74
N ALA A 236 13.97 4.44 -5.53
CA ALA A 236 15.04 5.41 -5.68
C ALA A 236 14.55 6.70 -6.35
N MET A 237 13.81 6.59 -7.46
CA MET A 237 13.22 7.74 -8.14
C MET A 237 12.21 8.48 -7.26
N LEU A 238 11.34 7.74 -6.56
CA LEU A 238 10.35 8.32 -5.65
C LEU A 238 11.04 9.12 -4.53
N ARG A 239 12.07 8.57 -3.88
CA ARG A 239 12.81 9.28 -2.83
C ARG A 239 13.44 10.58 -3.34
N ILE A 240 14.09 10.55 -4.52
CA ILE A 240 14.64 11.77 -5.12
C ILE A 240 13.54 12.81 -5.38
N ALA A 241 12.40 12.37 -5.92
CA ALA A 241 11.29 13.27 -6.22
C ALA A 241 10.65 13.85 -4.95
N LEU A 242 10.51 13.05 -3.88
CA LEU A 242 10.03 13.51 -2.57
C LEU A 242 10.99 14.51 -1.92
N ASP A 243 12.31 14.27 -2.01
CA ASP A 243 13.32 15.23 -1.50
C ASP A 243 13.26 16.55 -2.26
N GLN A 244 12.99 16.52 -3.56
CA GLN A 244 12.78 17.74 -4.36
C GLN A 244 11.48 18.45 -3.98
N LEU A 245 10.40 17.69 -3.78
CA LEU A 245 9.12 18.23 -3.35
C LEU A 245 9.20 18.86 -1.95
N GLN A 246 9.88 18.19 -1.00
CA GLN A 246 10.11 18.73 0.35
C GLN A 246 10.82 20.10 0.31
N ARG A 247 11.80 20.29 -0.59
CA ARG A 247 12.46 21.59 -0.76
C ARG A 247 11.54 22.68 -1.33
N ARG A 248 10.58 22.31 -2.19
CA ARG A 248 9.57 23.24 -2.74
C ARG A 248 8.43 23.54 -1.75
N ARG A 249 8.20 22.66 -0.80
CA ARG A 249 7.13 22.72 0.21
C ARG A 249 7.69 22.67 1.63
N PRO A 250 8.45 23.71 2.05
CA PRO A 250 9.17 23.69 3.35
C PRO A 250 8.21 23.66 4.56
N ASP A 251 6.97 24.14 4.38
CA ASP A 251 5.92 24.12 5.42
C ASP A 251 5.25 22.75 5.60
N SER A 252 5.64 21.77 4.82
CA SER A 252 5.11 20.41 4.90
C SER A 252 6.15 19.45 5.44
N ARG A 253 5.71 18.31 5.95
CA ARG A 253 6.54 17.17 6.34
C ARG A 253 6.23 15.99 5.44
N ILE A 254 7.12 15.68 4.51
CA ILE A 254 6.97 14.58 3.57
C ILE A 254 7.88 13.44 4.01
N ILE A 255 7.29 12.30 4.37
CA ILE A 255 7.97 11.17 5.00
C ILE A 255 7.96 10.02 4.02
N TYR A 256 9.14 9.58 3.55
CA TYR A 256 9.24 8.31 2.83
C TYR A 256 9.14 7.15 3.82
N ALA A 257 8.27 6.18 3.53
CA ALA A 257 8.04 4.97 4.33
C ALA A 257 8.42 3.71 3.54
N ASP A 258 9.34 2.93 4.08
CA ASP A 258 9.97 1.81 3.38
C ASP A 258 9.22 0.50 3.64
N TYR A 259 8.59 -0.04 2.59
CA TYR A 259 8.04 -1.40 2.56
C TYR A 259 9.08 -2.44 2.10
N TYR A 260 10.06 -2.02 1.30
CA TYR A 260 10.99 -2.93 0.64
C TYR A 260 11.92 -3.63 1.64
N THR A 261 12.60 -2.83 2.46
CA THR A 261 13.66 -3.35 3.34
C THR A 261 13.13 -4.34 4.39
N PRO A 262 12.04 -4.07 5.13
CA PRO A 262 11.51 -5.04 6.08
C PRO A 262 11.10 -6.36 5.39
N TYR A 263 10.47 -6.31 4.21
CA TYR A 263 10.12 -7.54 3.49
C TYR A 263 11.34 -8.36 3.11
N ILE A 264 12.40 -7.73 2.60
CA ILE A 264 13.66 -8.42 2.29
C ILE A 264 14.27 -9.07 3.54
N GLN A 265 14.16 -8.44 4.70
CA GLN A 265 14.62 -9.03 5.96
C GLN A 265 13.77 -10.23 6.37
N PHE A 266 12.45 -10.15 6.19
CA PHE A 266 11.57 -11.31 6.41
C PHE A 266 11.92 -12.49 5.49
N ALA A 267 12.26 -12.22 4.22
CA ALA A 267 12.67 -13.26 3.29
C ALA A 267 14.05 -13.83 3.61
N ARG A 268 14.98 -13.00 4.10
CA ARG A 268 16.35 -13.42 4.41
C ARG A 268 16.47 -14.24 5.69
N THR A 269 15.76 -13.83 6.74
CA THR A 269 15.86 -14.39 8.09
C THR A 269 14.48 -14.52 8.75
N PRO A 270 13.53 -15.26 8.14
CA PRO A 270 12.13 -15.26 8.57
C PRO A 270 11.95 -15.71 10.04
N HIS A 271 12.78 -16.63 10.50
CA HIS A 271 12.71 -17.15 11.88
C HIS A 271 13.00 -16.09 12.94
N LEU A 272 13.82 -15.06 12.64
CA LEU A 272 14.10 -13.97 13.59
C LEU A 272 12.87 -13.10 13.85
N TYR A 273 11.89 -13.13 12.95
CA TYR A 273 10.64 -12.40 13.03
C TYR A 273 9.43 -13.26 13.41
N GLY A 274 9.67 -14.56 13.69
CA GLY A 274 8.61 -15.51 14.02
C GLY A 274 7.96 -16.20 12.82
N TYR A 275 8.35 -15.86 11.57
CA TYR A 275 7.78 -16.44 10.36
C TYR A 275 8.37 -17.81 10.03
N LYS A 276 8.01 -18.81 10.83
CA LYS A 276 8.55 -20.18 10.74
C LYS A 276 8.24 -20.88 9.41
N ARG A 277 7.23 -20.41 8.67
CA ARG A 277 6.84 -20.94 7.34
C ARG A 277 7.45 -20.15 6.18
N GLY A 278 8.26 -19.12 6.50
CA GLY A 278 8.97 -18.31 5.52
C GLY A 278 8.15 -17.18 4.90
N ALA A 279 8.78 -16.42 3.99
CA ALA A 279 8.19 -15.25 3.36
C ALA A 279 7.59 -15.53 1.97
N LEU A 280 8.04 -16.60 1.29
CA LEU A 280 7.72 -16.82 -0.13
C LEU A 280 6.55 -17.79 -0.35
N ARG A 281 5.89 -18.25 0.70
CA ARG A 281 4.77 -19.16 0.62
C ARG A 281 3.53 -18.52 1.25
N ALA A 282 2.42 -18.48 0.49
CA ALA A 282 1.15 -17.96 0.98
C ALA A 282 0.51 -18.87 2.04
N CYS A 283 -0.13 -18.26 3.04
CA CYS A 283 -0.95 -18.95 4.03
C CYS A 283 -2.25 -19.48 3.41
N CYS A 284 -2.89 -18.67 2.55
CA CYS A 284 -4.13 -19.01 1.86
C CYS A 284 -3.87 -19.17 0.35
N GLY A 285 -4.16 -20.33 -0.21
CA GLY A 285 -3.96 -20.56 -1.65
C GLY A 285 -4.19 -21.99 -2.12
N GLY A 286 -4.01 -22.21 -3.40
CA GLY A 286 -4.35 -23.43 -4.13
C GLY A 286 -3.17 -24.36 -4.44
N GLY A 287 -2.11 -24.37 -3.62
CA GLY A 287 -1.00 -25.32 -3.78
C GLY A 287 0.19 -24.77 -4.60
N GLY A 288 1.01 -25.70 -5.13
CA GLY A 288 2.27 -25.37 -5.76
C GLY A 288 3.39 -24.98 -4.76
N PRO A 289 4.60 -24.66 -5.28
CA PRO A 289 5.75 -24.36 -4.41
C PRO A 289 5.51 -23.18 -3.47
N TYR A 290 4.82 -22.15 -3.97
CA TYR A 290 4.55 -20.90 -3.26
C TYR A 290 3.13 -20.81 -2.69
N ASN A 291 2.37 -21.91 -2.75
CA ASN A 291 0.95 -21.99 -2.38
C ASN A 291 0.08 -20.90 -3.08
N TYR A 292 0.39 -20.64 -4.35
CA TYR A 292 -0.36 -19.71 -5.19
C TYR A 292 -0.77 -20.39 -6.50
N ASN A 293 -2.06 -20.31 -6.83
CA ASN A 293 -2.60 -20.79 -8.08
C ASN A 293 -3.76 -19.88 -8.52
N MET A 294 -3.69 -19.33 -9.73
CA MET A 294 -4.72 -18.41 -10.25
C MET A 294 -6.11 -19.02 -10.30
N SER A 295 -6.22 -20.32 -10.59
CA SER A 295 -7.50 -21.03 -10.68
C SER A 295 -8.09 -21.38 -9.31
N SER A 296 -7.28 -21.34 -8.25
CA SER A 296 -7.65 -21.66 -6.87
C SER A 296 -7.04 -20.62 -5.92
N SER A 297 -7.17 -19.33 -6.27
CA SER A 297 -6.71 -18.23 -5.42
C SER A 297 -7.43 -18.24 -4.07
N CYS A 298 -6.85 -17.61 -3.07
CA CYS A 298 -7.45 -17.48 -1.74
C CYS A 298 -8.93 -17.03 -1.82
N GLY A 299 -9.80 -17.76 -1.14
CA GLY A 299 -11.25 -17.55 -1.17
C GLY A 299 -12.00 -18.23 -2.31
N LEU A 300 -11.30 -18.82 -3.29
CA LEU A 300 -11.93 -19.61 -4.37
C LEU A 300 -11.94 -21.11 -4.04
N PRO A 301 -12.78 -21.92 -4.74
CA PRO A 301 -12.80 -23.37 -4.58
C PRO A 301 -11.40 -23.98 -4.80
N GLY A 302 -11.02 -24.93 -3.94
CA GLY A 302 -9.73 -25.60 -3.99
C GLY A 302 -8.60 -24.88 -3.24
N ALA A 303 -8.80 -23.65 -2.76
CA ALA A 303 -7.87 -23.00 -1.86
C ALA A 303 -8.02 -23.53 -0.43
N THR A 304 -6.89 -23.59 0.28
CA THR A 304 -6.81 -23.93 1.70
C THR A 304 -6.17 -22.78 2.49
N VAL A 305 -6.53 -22.66 3.75
CA VAL A 305 -5.95 -21.68 4.67
C VAL A 305 -5.05 -22.39 5.67
N CYS A 306 -3.90 -21.84 5.98
CA CYS A 306 -2.99 -22.38 6.99
C CYS A 306 -3.57 -22.23 8.41
N ASP A 307 -3.10 -23.08 9.34
CA ASP A 307 -3.55 -23.06 10.74
C ASP A 307 -2.95 -21.89 11.54
N ASP A 308 -1.78 -21.38 11.13
CA ASP A 308 -1.03 -20.34 11.84
C ASP A 308 -0.62 -19.22 10.86
N PRO A 309 -1.48 -18.24 10.60
CA PRO A 309 -1.18 -17.10 9.73
C PRO A 309 0.01 -16.26 10.23
N ASP A 310 0.23 -16.15 11.54
CA ASP A 310 1.32 -15.36 12.12
C ASP A 310 2.71 -16.00 11.85
N ALA A 311 2.75 -17.27 11.45
CA ALA A 311 3.97 -17.95 11.02
C ALA A 311 4.33 -17.68 9.55
N HIS A 312 3.49 -16.94 8.80
CA HIS A 312 3.65 -16.62 7.38
C HIS A 312 3.79 -15.13 7.16
N VAL A 313 4.55 -14.72 6.13
CA VAL A 313 4.61 -13.33 5.69
C VAL A 313 3.48 -13.04 4.68
N SER A 314 3.29 -13.92 3.70
CA SER A 314 2.26 -13.76 2.67
C SER A 314 0.93 -14.38 3.10
N TRP A 315 -0.16 -13.63 2.95
CA TRP A 315 -1.52 -14.12 3.17
C TRP A 315 -2.03 -14.95 1.99
N ASP A 316 -2.23 -14.30 0.84
CA ASP A 316 -2.95 -14.85 -0.31
C ASP A 316 -2.07 -15.03 -1.57
N GLY A 317 -0.76 -14.82 -1.41
CA GLY A 317 0.20 -14.85 -2.50
C GLY A 317 0.50 -13.50 -3.14
N ILE A 318 -0.17 -12.43 -2.66
CA ILE A 318 0.06 -11.03 -3.06
C ILE A 318 0.29 -10.19 -1.80
N HIS A 319 -0.64 -10.24 -0.87
CA HIS A 319 -0.71 -9.39 0.32
C HIS A 319 -0.06 -10.05 1.54
N LEU A 320 0.20 -9.24 2.56
CA LEU A 320 0.81 -9.72 3.79
C LEU A 320 -0.25 -10.24 4.76
N THR A 321 0.19 -11.07 5.72
CA THR A 321 -0.60 -11.37 6.92
C THR A 321 -0.56 -10.18 7.88
N GLU A 322 -1.39 -10.20 8.92
CA GLU A 322 -1.47 -9.12 9.92
C GLU A 322 -0.14 -8.89 10.66
N ALA A 323 0.60 -9.94 10.96
CA ALA A 323 1.82 -9.83 11.75
C ALA A 323 2.93 -9.00 11.08
N PRO A 324 3.28 -9.19 9.78
CA PRO A 324 4.17 -8.29 9.06
C PRO A 324 3.64 -6.85 8.94
N TYR A 325 2.34 -6.64 8.70
CA TYR A 325 1.76 -5.30 8.66
C TYR A 325 1.95 -4.57 10.00
N ARG A 326 1.71 -5.24 11.11
CA ARG A 326 1.96 -4.70 12.47
C ARG A 326 3.43 -4.35 12.68
N PHE A 327 4.36 -5.21 12.24
CA PHE A 327 5.79 -4.92 12.32
C PHE A 327 6.16 -3.68 11.53
N ILE A 328 5.72 -3.58 10.27
CA ILE A 328 5.99 -2.46 9.37
C ILE A 328 5.43 -1.16 9.95
N ALA A 329 4.17 -1.15 10.41
CA ALA A 329 3.56 0.02 11.04
C ALA A 329 4.37 0.51 12.25
N ASN A 330 4.80 -0.41 13.13
CA ASN A 330 5.62 -0.06 14.28
C ASN A 330 6.97 0.56 13.88
N THR A 331 7.57 0.10 12.78
CA THR A 331 8.84 0.63 12.29
C THR A 331 8.68 1.95 11.56
N TRP A 332 7.54 2.24 10.96
CA TRP A 332 7.23 3.58 10.43
C TRP A 332 6.99 4.59 11.56
N LEU A 333 6.32 4.14 12.63
CA LEU A 333 6.09 4.99 13.80
C LEU A 333 7.39 5.32 14.53
N LYS A 334 8.25 4.32 14.81
CA LYS A 334 9.39 4.43 15.72
C LYS A 334 10.76 4.43 15.03
N GLY A 335 10.81 4.20 13.72
CA GLY A 335 12.01 3.91 12.95
C GLY A 335 12.36 2.42 12.98
N PRO A 336 13.27 1.96 12.11
CA PRO A 336 14.10 2.75 11.19
C PRO A 336 13.55 2.89 9.76
N TYR A 337 12.32 2.43 9.45
CA TYR A 337 11.83 2.33 8.07
C TYR A 337 10.90 3.47 7.64
N ALA A 338 10.88 4.58 8.36
CA ALA A 338 10.38 5.87 7.89
C ALA A 338 11.39 6.97 8.23
N HIS A 339 11.53 7.94 7.34
CA HIS A 339 12.52 8.99 7.46
C HIS A 339 11.90 10.38 7.25
N PRO A 340 11.76 11.18 8.34
CA PRO A 340 11.96 10.79 9.74
C PRO A 340 10.89 9.80 10.25
N PRO A 341 11.09 9.13 11.40
CA PRO A 341 10.06 8.33 12.05
C PRO A 341 8.83 9.17 12.39
N LEU A 342 7.63 8.67 12.16
CA LEU A 342 6.39 9.44 12.35
C LEU A 342 6.23 9.97 13.78
N ALA A 343 6.61 9.18 14.80
CA ALA A 343 6.54 9.61 16.20
C ALA A 343 7.53 10.73 16.55
N SER A 344 8.63 10.93 15.83
CA SER A 344 9.55 12.06 16.04
C SER A 344 8.94 13.36 15.53
N VAL A 345 8.27 13.32 14.39
CA VAL A 345 7.56 14.47 13.82
C VAL A 345 6.50 15.00 14.79
N VAL A 346 5.70 14.08 15.35
CA VAL A 346 4.67 14.42 16.37
C VAL A 346 5.30 15.10 17.60
N ARG A 347 6.50 14.71 18.03
CA ARG A 347 7.18 15.31 19.19
C ARG A 347 7.76 16.69 18.88
N ASP A 348 8.37 16.83 17.72
CA ASP A 348 9.02 18.09 17.32
C ASP A 348 7.99 19.21 17.18
N ASP A 349 6.82 18.94 16.63
CA ASP A 349 5.75 19.93 16.45
C ASP A 349 5.00 20.27 17.75
N MET A 350 5.11 19.45 18.82
CA MET A 350 4.55 19.79 20.14
C MET A 350 5.47 20.67 20.99
N VAL A 351 6.69 20.90 20.58
CA VAL A 351 7.69 21.70 21.33
C VAL A 351 7.68 23.17 20.90
N TYR A 352 7.02 23.52 19.83
CA TYR A 352 6.86 24.87 19.30
C TYR A 352 5.40 25.34 19.36
#